data_a70357272f8abcf811745c33b5a2fc1e
#
_entry.id   a70357272f8abcf811745c33b5a2fc1e
#
_cell.length_a   1.000
_cell.length_b   1.000
_cell.length_c   1.000
_cell.angle_alpha   90.00
_cell.angle_beta   90.00
_cell.angle_gamma   90.00
#
_symmetry.space_group_name_H-M   'P 1'
#
loop_
_entity.id
_entity.type
_entity.pdbx_description
1 polymer ?
#
loop_
_entity_poly.entity_id
_entity_poly.type
_entity_poly.pdbx_seq_one_letter_code
_entity_poly.pdbx_strand_id
1 'polypeptide(L)'
;MLNKEILQRAYRLMCYAQHMADIYESNRTICKYVHSTSRGHEAIQLATAFQLNTTDWVSPYYRDESLLLGLGFEPYELMLQLLAKADDPFSGGREYYSHTNYKGNNHQNIIHQSSATGMQVIATTGIGQGIQNV
;
A
#
# COMPACT_ATOMS: atom_id res chain seq x y z
N MET A 1 -23.89 13.82 -1.21
CA MET A 1 -23.12 14.28 -0.03
C MET A 1 -22.22 13.15 0.41
N LEU A 2 -20.93 13.42 0.67
CA LEU A 2 -20.04 12.40 1.22
C LEU A 2 -20.51 11.98 2.63
N ASN A 3 -20.48 10.67 2.88
CA ASN A 3 -20.86 10.13 4.19
C ASN A 3 -19.85 10.59 5.25
N LYS A 4 -20.33 11.06 6.40
CA LYS A 4 -19.50 11.52 7.53
C LYS A 4 -18.54 10.43 8.02
N GLU A 5 -18.98 9.18 8.05
CA GLU A 5 -18.16 8.05 8.49
C GLU A 5 -16.96 7.81 7.55
N ILE A 6 -17.19 7.92 6.23
CA ILE A 6 -16.13 7.82 5.24
C ILE A 6 -15.10 8.93 5.43
N LEU A 7 -15.55 10.16 5.66
CA LEU A 7 -14.65 11.29 5.91
C LEU A 7 -13.84 11.11 7.20
N GLN A 8 -14.45 10.63 8.26
CA GLN A 8 -13.78 10.35 9.53
C GLN A 8 -12.76 9.22 9.38
N ARG A 9 -13.10 8.15 8.64
CA ARG A 9 -12.17 7.06 8.33
C ARG A 9 -10.99 7.58 7.50
N ALA A 10 -11.25 8.34 6.46
CA ALA A 10 -10.20 8.92 5.61
C ALA A 10 -9.24 9.78 6.43
N TYR A 11 -9.77 10.70 7.24
CA TYR A 11 -8.96 11.57 8.09
C TYR A 11 -8.09 10.78 9.08
N ARG A 12 -8.64 9.74 9.71
CA ARG A 12 -7.89 8.86 10.62
C ARG A 12 -6.73 8.17 9.90
N LEU A 13 -6.97 7.63 8.71
CA LEU A 13 -5.93 6.95 7.93
C LEU A 13 -4.86 7.93 7.42
N MET A 14 -5.24 9.16 7.07
CA MET A 14 -4.26 10.22 6.78
C MET A 14 -3.37 10.52 7.98
N CYS A 15 -3.96 10.62 9.18
CA CYS A 15 -3.18 10.79 10.42
C CYS A 15 -2.24 9.60 10.67
N TYR A 16 -2.68 8.37 10.43
CA TYR A 16 -1.80 7.20 10.54
C TYR A 16 -0.61 7.29 9.60
N ALA A 17 -0.85 7.56 8.32
CA ALA A 17 0.22 7.69 7.33
C ALA A 17 1.22 8.79 7.70
N GLN A 18 0.76 9.94 8.18
CA GLN A 18 1.62 11.03 8.63
C GLN A 18 2.45 10.64 9.84
N HIS A 19 1.84 10.05 10.86
CA HIS A 19 2.58 9.60 12.05
C HIS A 19 3.57 8.49 11.75
N MET A 20 3.21 7.54 10.88
CA MET A 20 4.14 6.52 10.39
C MET A 20 5.35 7.17 9.72
N ALA A 21 5.14 8.14 8.84
CA ALA A 21 6.22 8.88 8.20
C ALA A 21 7.14 9.61 9.21
N ASP A 22 6.57 10.22 10.24
CA ASP A 22 7.35 10.88 11.32
C ASP A 22 8.18 9.87 12.12
N ILE A 23 7.60 8.70 12.40
CA ILE A 23 8.32 7.59 13.07
C ILE A 23 9.49 7.11 12.20
N TYR A 24 9.29 6.93 10.90
CA TYR A 24 10.35 6.51 9.98
C TYR A 24 11.49 7.52 9.93
N GLU A 25 11.18 8.80 9.83
CA GLU A 25 12.16 9.88 9.81
C GLU A 25 12.98 9.92 11.11
N SER A 26 12.31 9.74 12.25
CA SER A 26 12.96 9.75 13.57
C SER A 26 13.83 8.51 13.82
N ASN A 27 13.60 7.42 13.09
CA ASN A 27 14.23 6.12 13.29
C ASN A 27 14.95 5.60 12.03
N ARG A 28 15.45 6.47 11.18
CA ARG A 28 16.10 6.10 9.90
C ARG A 28 17.22 5.06 10.04
N THR A 29 17.92 5.04 11.17
CA THR A 29 19.01 4.10 11.42
C THR A 29 18.57 2.65 11.52
N ILE A 30 17.32 2.41 11.92
CA ILE A 30 16.75 1.06 12.05
C ILE A 30 15.77 0.71 10.94
N CYS A 31 15.24 1.70 10.23
CA CYS A 31 14.38 1.49 9.07
C CYS A 31 15.23 1.06 7.87
N LYS A 32 14.98 -0.15 7.36
CA LYS A 32 15.88 -0.78 6.36
C LYS A 32 15.71 -0.21 4.95
N TYR A 33 14.48 0.00 4.50
CA TYR A 33 14.20 0.16 3.07
C TYR A 33 13.17 1.26 2.79
N VAL A 34 13.32 2.43 3.41
CA VAL A 34 12.41 3.55 3.13
C VAL A 34 12.91 4.35 1.94
N HIS A 35 12.21 4.29 0.82
CA HIS A 35 12.46 5.16 -0.32
C HIS A 35 11.71 6.47 -0.17
N SER A 36 10.43 6.39 0.19
CA SER A 36 9.52 7.51 0.25
C SER A 36 8.27 7.12 1.02
N THR A 37 7.52 8.10 1.45
CA THR A 37 6.22 7.92 2.11
C THR A 37 5.11 8.47 1.24
N SER A 38 3.85 8.23 1.61
CA SER A 38 2.68 8.78 0.93
C SER A 38 2.44 10.27 1.19
N ARG A 39 3.33 10.94 1.93
CA ARG A 39 3.16 12.33 2.36
C ARG A 39 2.82 13.25 1.19
N GLY A 40 1.67 13.93 1.31
CA GLY A 40 1.10 14.79 0.26
C GLY A 40 0.24 14.07 -0.78
N HIS A 41 0.18 12.73 -0.74
CA HIS A 41 -0.63 11.91 -1.65
C HIS A 41 -1.79 11.19 -0.95
N GLU A 42 -1.93 11.34 0.37
CA GLU A 42 -2.83 10.55 1.20
C GLU A 42 -4.27 10.60 0.71
N ALA A 43 -4.75 11.81 0.39
CA ALA A 43 -6.15 12.01 0.01
C ALA A 43 -6.54 11.26 -1.26
N ILE A 44 -5.71 11.33 -2.31
CA ILE A 44 -6.01 10.66 -3.59
C ILE A 44 -5.85 9.14 -3.47
N GLN A 45 -4.88 8.66 -2.70
CA GLN A 45 -4.67 7.26 -2.47
C GLN A 45 -5.83 6.62 -1.69
N LEU A 46 -6.32 7.29 -0.65
CA LEU A 46 -7.48 6.83 0.11
C LEU A 46 -8.77 6.90 -0.72
N ALA A 47 -8.96 7.97 -1.51
CA ALA A 47 -10.10 8.08 -2.41
C ALA A 47 -10.12 6.93 -3.42
N THR A 48 -8.97 6.54 -3.95
CA THR A 48 -8.83 5.38 -4.84
C THR A 48 -9.14 4.08 -4.09
N ALA A 49 -8.53 3.85 -2.93
CA ALA A 49 -8.73 2.63 -2.15
C ALA A 49 -10.21 2.38 -1.80
N PHE A 50 -10.96 3.43 -1.48
CA PHE A 50 -12.37 3.32 -1.11
C PHE A 50 -13.32 3.02 -2.28
N GLN A 51 -12.84 3.03 -3.52
CA GLN A 51 -13.59 2.63 -4.70
C GLN A 51 -13.35 1.16 -5.09
N LEU A 52 -12.33 0.53 -4.52
CA LEU A 52 -11.89 -0.81 -4.91
C LEU A 52 -12.64 -1.90 -4.13
N ASN A 53 -12.95 -2.99 -4.81
CA ASN A 53 -13.55 -4.19 -4.25
C ASN A 53 -12.48 -5.27 -4.02
N THR A 54 -12.77 -6.26 -3.19
CA THR A 54 -11.83 -7.36 -2.87
C THR A 54 -11.46 -8.22 -4.08
N THR A 55 -12.24 -8.17 -5.15
CA THR A 55 -11.96 -8.87 -6.42
C THR A 55 -11.03 -8.13 -7.35
N ASP A 56 -10.76 -6.84 -7.06
CA ASP A 56 -9.93 -6.01 -7.92
C ASP A 56 -8.44 -6.36 -7.76
N TRP A 57 -7.70 -6.10 -8.83
CA TRP A 57 -6.25 -6.20 -8.85
C TRP A 57 -5.63 -4.82 -8.73
N VAL A 58 -4.64 -4.72 -7.87
CA VAL A 58 -3.96 -3.46 -7.56
C VAL A 58 -2.47 -3.59 -7.84
N SER A 59 -1.94 -2.60 -8.51
CA SER A 59 -0.51 -2.48 -8.80
C SER A 59 0.04 -1.21 -8.15
N PRO A 60 0.31 -1.23 -6.83
CA PRO A 60 0.77 -0.05 -6.12
C PRO A 60 2.22 0.28 -6.47
N TYR A 61 2.63 1.49 -6.13
CA TYR A 61 4.00 1.95 -6.19
C TYR A 61 4.57 2.11 -4.77
N TYR A 62 5.86 2.16 -4.61
CA TYR A 62 6.51 2.24 -3.28
C TYR A 62 6.11 3.46 -2.43
N ARG A 63 5.41 4.42 -3.02
CA ARG A 63 4.87 5.62 -2.35
C ARG A 63 3.42 5.47 -1.91
N ASP A 64 2.79 4.35 -2.19
CA ASP A 64 1.35 4.17 -2.06
C ASP A 64 0.95 3.56 -0.71
N GLU A 65 1.64 3.92 0.38
CA GLU A 65 1.36 3.48 1.74
C GLU A 65 -0.07 3.78 2.17
N SER A 66 -0.57 4.99 1.88
CA SER A 66 -1.95 5.35 2.23
C SER A 66 -2.99 4.57 1.42
N LEU A 67 -2.66 4.14 0.20
CA LEU A 67 -3.49 3.21 -0.56
C LEU A 67 -3.62 1.89 0.22
N LEU A 68 -2.52 1.30 0.67
CA LEU A 68 -2.51 0.06 1.43
C LEU A 68 -3.33 0.17 2.73
N LEU A 69 -3.16 1.26 3.48
CA LEU A 69 -3.98 1.56 4.66
C LEU A 69 -5.47 1.65 4.30
N GLY A 70 -5.79 2.29 3.18
CA GLY A 70 -7.16 2.40 2.67
C GLY A 70 -7.79 1.07 2.29
N LEU A 71 -6.98 0.13 1.77
CA LEU A 71 -7.36 -1.25 1.46
C LEU A 71 -7.55 -2.12 2.71
N GLY A 72 -7.17 -1.63 3.89
CA GLY A 72 -7.39 -2.28 5.18
C GLY A 72 -6.17 -2.97 5.77
N PHE A 73 -4.98 -2.81 5.19
CA PHE A 73 -3.76 -3.27 5.84
C PHE A 73 -3.47 -2.40 7.07
N GLU A 74 -3.00 -3.06 8.13
CA GLU A 74 -2.74 -2.38 9.39
C GLU A 74 -1.33 -1.75 9.42
N PRO A 75 -1.15 -0.62 10.11
CA PRO A 75 0.17 -0.02 10.29
C PRO A 75 1.23 -1.00 10.79
N TYR A 76 0.84 -1.93 11.66
CA TYR A 76 1.72 -2.96 12.18
C TYR A 76 2.28 -3.88 11.07
N GLU A 77 1.43 -4.32 10.15
CA GLU A 77 1.84 -5.17 9.02
C GLU A 77 2.84 -4.46 8.11
N LEU A 78 2.57 -3.18 7.81
CA LEU A 78 3.47 -2.36 7.01
C LEU A 78 4.81 -2.13 7.71
N MET A 79 4.81 -1.94 9.04
CA MET A 79 6.02 -1.80 9.83
C MET A 79 6.84 -3.09 9.92
N LEU A 80 6.23 -4.26 9.89
CA LEU A 80 6.96 -5.52 9.81
C LEU A 80 7.82 -5.60 8.54
N GLN A 81 7.27 -5.18 7.40
CA GLN A 81 8.02 -5.09 6.14
C GLN A 81 9.14 -4.04 6.24
N LEU A 82 8.84 -2.85 6.76
CA LEU A 82 9.80 -1.77 6.95
C LEU A 82 11.03 -2.20 7.75
N LEU A 83 10.81 -3.00 8.77
CA LEU A 83 11.85 -3.49 9.68
C LEU A 83 12.45 -4.83 9.23
N ALA A 84 12.08 -5.33 8.05
CA ALA A 84 12.52 -6.61 7.49
C ALA A 84 12.32 -7.78 8.47
N LYS A 85 11.13 -7.88 9.07
CA LYS A 85 10.79 -8.94 10.02
C LYS A 85 10.31 -10.20 9.29
N ALA A 86 10.58 -11.36 9.87
CA ALA A 86 10.14 -12.64 9.31
C ALA A 86 8.59 -12.76 9.25
N ASP A 87 7.90 -12.07 10.14
CA ASP A 87 6.43 -12.05 10.21
C ASP A 87 5.78 -11.04 9.25
N ASP A 88 6.57 -10.37 8.38
CA ASP A 88 6.06 -9.53 7.31
C ASP A 88 5.13 -10.35 6.39
N PRO A 89 3.84 -9.99 6.28
CA PRO A 89 2.85 -10.79 5.55
C PRO A 89 3.04 -10.73 4.03
N PHE A 90 3.86 -9.83 3.53
CA PHE A 90 4.05 -9.59 2.10
C PHE A 90 5.22 -10.39 1.53
N SER A 91 6.29 -10.52 2.28
CA SER A 91 7.53 -11.12 1.78
C SER A 91 8.35 -11.90 2.80
N GLY A 92 7.95 -11.90 4.08
CA GLY A 92 8.76 -12.44 5.18
C GLY A 92 10.07 -11.67 5.34
N GLY A 93 10.03 -10.36 5.21
CA GLY A 93 11.16 -9.45 5.40
C GLY A 93 12.19 -9.42 4.28
N ARG A 94 11.87 -9.93 3.09
CA ARG A 94 12.80 -10.06 1.95
C ARG A 94 12.68 -8.96 0.92
N GLU A 95 11.55 -8.25 0.89
CA GLU A 95 11.27 -7.18 -0.05
C GLU A 95 11.45 -5.80 0.57
N TYR A 96 11.70 -4.80 -0.26
CA TYR A 96 11.71 -3.41 0.15
C TYR A 96 10.36 -2.97 0.69
N TYR A 97 10.39 -2.03 1.62
CA TYR A 97 9.19 -1.41 2.14
C TYR A 97 8.28 -0.88 1.04
N SER A 98 7.00 -1.12 1.20
CA SER A 98 5.92 -0.75 0.26
C SER A 98 6.02 -1.38 -1.13
N HIS A 99 6.79 -2.46 -1.27
CA HIS A 99 6.76 -3.35 -2.43
C HIS A 99 5.86 -4.54 -2.11
N THR A 100 4.61 -4.22 -1.87
CA THR A 100 3.62 -5.17 -1.37
C THR A 100 3.25 -6.19 -2.43
N ASN A 101 3.15 -7.44 -2.00
CA ASN A 101 2.64 -8.56 -2.76
C ASN A 101 1.64 -9.31 -1.89
N TYR A 102 0.40 -9.41 -2.33
CA TYR A 102 -0.62 -10.07 -1.55
C TYR A 102 -1.63 -10.79 -2.43
N LYS A 103 -1.94 -12.01 -2.06
CA LYS A 103 -3.03 -12.79 -2.64
C LYS A 103 -3.75 -13.52 -1.51
N GLY A 104 -4.98 -13.14 -1.25
CA GLY A 104 -5.77 -13.71 -0.17
C GLY A 104 -7.24 -13.31 -0.29
N ASN A 105 -8.03 -13.71 0.70
CA ASN A 105 -9.48 -13.52 0.66
C ASN A 105 -9.96 -12.24 1.38
N ASN A 106 -9.08 -11.56 2.11
CA ASN A 106 -9.46 -10.46 2.99
C ASN A 106 -9.22 -9.07 2.38
N HIS A 107 -8.35 -8.98 1.38
CA HIS A 107 -7.97 -7.73 0.71
C HIS A 107 -7.93 -7.96 -0.80
N GLN A 108 -7.77 -6.88 -1.55
CA GLN A 108 -7.55 -6.90 -2.99
C GLN A 108 -6.31 -7.72 -3.36
N ASN A 109 -6.29 -8.24 -4.57
CA ASN A 109 -5.09 -8.89 -5.09
C ASN A 109 -4.04 -7.83 -5.44
N ILE A 110 -2.86 -7.93 -4.84
CA ILE A 110 -1.76 -7.01 -5.06
C ILE A 110 -0.60 -7.78 -5.67
N ILE A 111 -0.16 -7.34 -6.83
CA ILE A 111 0.97 -7.96 -7.51
C ILE A 111 2.26 -7.23 -7.13
N HIS A 112 3.33 -8.00 -6.95
CA HIS A 112 4.66 -7.45 -6.71
C HIS A 112 5.05 -6.47 -7.82
N GLN A 113 5.61 -5.33 -7.42
CA GLN A 113 6.02 -4.28 -8.32
C GLN A 113 7.50 -3.93 -8.14
N SER A 114 8.10 -3.47 -9.23
CA SER A 114 9.42 -2.87 -9.20
C SER A 114 9.38 -1.42 -8.71
N SER A 115 10.50 -0.93 -8.16
CA SER A 115 10.69 0.50 -7.90
C SER A 115 10.85 1.33 -9.17
N ALA A 116 11.05 0.70 -10.33
CA ALA A 116 11.22 1.40 -11.59
C ALA A 116 9.92 2.12 -11.97
N THR A 117 10.02 3.42 -12.17
CA THR A 117 8.87 4.27 -12.49
C THR A 117 8.20 3.83 -13.79
N GLY A 118 6.90 3.58 -13.73
CA GLY A 118 6.09 3.17 -14.89
C GLY A 118 6.03 1.66 -15.15
N MET A 119 6.80 0.84 -14.45
CA MET A 119 6.71 -0.63 -14.60
C MET A 119 5.33 -1.20 -14.27
N GLN A 120 4.60 -0.54 -13.36
CA GLN A 120 3.23 -0.89 -12.97
C GLN A 120 2.28 -0.97 -14.17
N VAL A 121 2.46 -0.09 -15.16
CA VAL A 121 1.61 -0.02 -16.36
C VAL A 121 1.67 -1.32 -17.16
N ILE A 122 2.86 -1.88 -17.32
CA ILE A 122 3.08 -3.12 -18.10
C ILE A 122 2.35 -4.29 -17.45
N ALA A 123 2.58 -4.50 -16.16
CA ALA A 123 1.96 -5.59 -15.41
C ALA A 123 0.44 -5.44 -15.35
N THR A 124 -0.07 -4.24 -15.09
CA THR A 124 -1.50 -3.94 -15.00
C THR A 124 -2.19 -4.16 -16.35
N THR A 125 -1.56 -3.77 -17.47
CA THR A 125 -2.11 -4.04 -18.80
C THR A 125 -2.23 -5.53 -19.07
N GLY A 126 -1.21 -6.31 -18.71
CA GLY A 126 -1.24 -7.77 -18.86
C GLY A 126 -2.33 -8.44 -18.02
N ILE A 127 -2.52 -7.99 -16.77
CA ILE A 127 -3.60 -8.47 -15.89
C ILE A 127 -4.96 -8.13 -16.50
N GLY A 128 -5.17 -6.87 -16.91
CA GLY A 128 -6.43 -6.44 -17.53
C GLY A 128 -6.78 -7.25 -18.76
N GLN A 129 -5.81 -7.54 -19.61
CA GLN A 129 -6.01 -8.40 -20.77
C GLN A 129 -6.31 -9.85 -20.37
N GLY A 130 -5.63 -10.37 -19.35
CA GLY A 130 -5.88 -11.72 -18.84
C GLY A 130 -7.30 -11.88 -18.30
N ILE A 131 -7.79 -10.93 -17.52
CA ILE A 131 -9.14 -10.94 -16.95
C ILE A 131 -10.22 -10.90 -18.05
N GLN A 132 -9.99 -10.17 -19.14
CA GLN A 132 -10.95 -10.09 -20.26
C GLN A 132 -11.07 -11.40 -21.06
N ASN A 133 -10.09 -12.29 -20.95
CA ASN A 133 -10.06 -13.54 -21.71
C ASN A 133 -10.53 -14.77 -20.91
N VAL A 134 -11.02 -14.58 -19.69
CA VAL A 134 -11.59 -15.61 -18.81
C VAL A 134 -13.09 -15.40 -18.65
#